data_b2708f500cd2b6f756e85bb795611b86
#
_entry.id   b2708f500cd2b6f756e85bb795611b86
#
_cell.length_a   1.000
_cell.length_b   1.000
_cell.length_c   1.000
_cell.angle_alpha   90.00
_cell.angle_beta   90.00
_cell.angle_gamma   90.00
#
_symmetry.space_group_name_H-M   'P 1'
#
loop_
_entity.id
_entity.type
_entity.pdbx_description
1 polymer ?
#
loop_
_entity_poly.entity_id
_entity_poly.type
_entity_poly.pdbx_seq_one_letter_code
_entity_poly.pdbx_strand_id
1 'polypeptide(L)'
;MVLGHELLRLNNGVVAAHQNIRGGLAAWQEKRIAEYINQHLLEDTSLRTLAEVARLSPYHFVRAFKQSFGLPPHRYLSKLRIEQAKSLLADLDMSVTQIGVNLGFSETSSFTTAFRKHTGFTPTAYRRSLQ
;
A
#
# COMPACT_ATOMS: atom_id res chain seq x y z
N MET A 1 -13.78 -2.41 -4.65
CA MET A 1 -13.67 -2.67 -4.12
C MET A 1 -13.19 -2.74 -3.62
N VAL A 2 -12.97 -2.74 -4.02
CA VAL A 2 -12.56 -3.10 -3.44
C VAL A 2 -12.14 -3.27 -3.26
N LEU A 3 -11.84 -3.56 -3.70
CA LEU A 3 -11.51 -4.09 -3.33
C LEU A 3 -11.04 -4.38 -3.31
N GLY A 4 -10.90 -4.42 -3.69
CA GLY A 4 -10.56 -5.11 -3.53
C GLY A 4 -10.19 -5.46 -3.44
N HIS A 5 -10.07 -5.82 -3.93
CA HIS A 5 -9.96 -6.54 -3.65
C HIS A 5 -10.40 -6.75 -3.44
N GLU A 6 -10.59 -6.90 -3.88
CA GLU A 6 -11.14 -7.40 -3.55
C GLU A 6 -11.59 -7.68 -3.31
N LEU A 7 -11.68 -7.72 -3.62
CA LEU A 7 -12.17 -8.23 -3.33
C LEU A 7 -12.29 -8.57 -3.36
N LEU A 8 -12.17 -8.91 -3.86
CA LEU A 8 -12.33 -9.51 -3.59
C LEU A 8 -12.28 -9.81 -3.46
N ARG A 9 -12.09 -10.08 -3.70
CA ARG A 9 -12.11 -10.65 -3.32
C ARG A 9 -12.72 -10.76 -2.78
N LEU A 10 -12.95 -10.95 -3.09
CA LEU A 10 -13.56 -11.35 -2.48
C LEU A 10 -14.06 -11.40 -1.86
N ASN A 11 -14.35 -11.85 -1.91
CA ASN A 11 -14.80 -12.26 -1.32
C ASN A 11 -15.01 -12.61 -0.75
N ASN A 12 -15.24 -13.20 -0.77
CA ASN A 12 -15.38 -13.86 -0.24
C ASN A 12 -15.23 -14.62 0.06
N GLY A 13 -15.97 -15.31 -0.08
CA GLY A 13 -15.83 -16.72 0.12
C GLY A 13 -14.42 -17.22 0.04
N VAL A 14 -13.71 -16.54 -0.58
CA VAL A 14 -12.29 -16.73 -0.73
C VAL A 14 -11.56 -16.83 0.59
N VAL A 15 -12.21 -16.42 1.61
CA VAL A 15 -11.65 -16.41 2.96
C VAL A 15 -11.01 -17.74 3.33
N ALA A 16 -11.66 -18.82 2.98
CA ALA A 16 -11.14 -20.14 3.34
C ALA A 16 -9.75 -20.38 2.75
N ALA A 17 -9.56 -19.96 1.54
CA ALA A 17 -8.26 -20.12 0.88
C ALA A 17 -7.19 -19.33 1.59
N HIS A 18 -7.51 -18.12 2.02
CA HIS A 18 -6.54 -17.28 2.72
C HIS A 18 -6.11 -17.90 4.03
N GLN A 19 -7.04 -18.55 4.72
CA GLN A 19 -6.75 -19.15 6.01
C GLN A 19 -5.78 -20.31 5.92
N ASN A 20 -5.62 -20.87 4.73
CA ASN A 20 -4.77 -22.03 4.55
C ASN A 20 -3.36 -21.71 4.11
N ILE A 21 -3.03 -20.43 4.02
CA ILE A 21 -1.68 -20.05 3.65
C ILE A 21 -0.76 -20.25 4.85
N ARG A 22 0.13 -21.23 4.70
CA ARG A 22 1.03 -21.57 5.78
C ARG A 22 2.05 -20.46 6.01
N GLY A 23 2.21 -20.06 7.26
CA GLY A 23 3.14 -19.00 7.63
C GLY A 23 2.64 -17.60 7.36
N GLY A 24 1.43 -17.47 6.81
CA GLY A 24 0.84 -16.17 6.54
C GLY A 24 0.03 -15.64 7.73
N LEU A 25 -0.64 -14.53 7.51
CA LEU A 25 -1.50 -13.92 8.51
C LEU A 25 -2.83 -14.66 8.58
N ALA A 26 -3.42 -14.69 9.78
CA ALA A 26 -4.78 -15.19 9.92
C ALA A 26 -5.75 -14.20 9.29
N ALA A 27 -6.97 -14.66 9.01
CA ALA A 27 -7.97 -13.80 8.36
C ALA A 27 -8.23 -12.53 9.15
N TRP A 28 -8.32 -12.61 10.49
CA TRP A 28 -8.57 -11.42 11.29
C TRP A 28 -7.38 -10.45 11.27
N GLN A 29 -6.17 -10.99 11.16
CA GLN A 29 -4.97 -10.15 11.07
C GLN A 29 -4.95 -9.42 9.73
N GLU A 30 -5.24 -10.12 8.64
CA GLU A 30 -5.30 -9.51 7.32
C GLU A 30 -6.30 -8.36 7.31
N LYS A 31 -7.48 -8.61 7.88
CA LYS A 31 -8.52 -7.59 7.91
C LYS A 31 -8.10 -6.37 8.72
N ARG A 32 -7.56 -6.60 9.92
CA ARG A 32 -7.13 -5.50 10.78
C ARG A 32 -6.01 -4.69 10.15
N ILE A 33 -5.06 -5.38 9.52
CA ILE A 33 -3.95 -4.71 8.85
C ILE A 33 -4.45 -3.90 7.66
N ALA A 34 -5.34 -4.48 6.85
CA ALA A 34 -5.88 -3.77 5.69
C ALA A 34 -6.65 -2.52 6.11
N GLU A 35 -7.46 -2.63 7.16
CA GLU A 35 -8.20 -1.49 7.69
C GLU A 35 -7.27 -0.41 8.20
N TYR A 36 -6.23 -0.82 8.94
CA TYR A 36 -5.28 0.13 9.49
C TYR A 36 -4.52 0.86 8.39
N ILE A 37 -4.03 0.13 7.41
CA ILE A 37 -3.32 0.72 6.28
C ILE A 37 -4.21 1.71 5.54
N ASN A 38 -5.46 1.31 5.31
CA ASN A 38 -6.40 2.17 4.59
C ASN A 38 -6.66 3.49 5.31
N GLN A 39 -6.72 3.44 6.64
CA GLN A 39 -6.96 4.63 7.45
C GLN A 39 -5.72 5.50 7.61
N HIS A 40 -4.54 4.91 7.56
CA HIS A 40 -3.29 5.60 7.88
C HIS A 40 -2.29 5.62 6.73
N LEU A 41 -2.77 5.41 5.51
CA LEU A 41 -1.88 5.27 4.34
C LEU A 41 -0.97 6.47 4.13
N LEU A 42 -1.47 7.66 4.42
CA LEU A 42 -0.74 8.90 4.19
C LEU A 42 0.16 9.30 5.36
N GLU A 43 0.11 8.53 6.44
CA GLU A 43 0.91 8.80 7.62
C GLU A 43 2.19 7.98 7.60
N ASP A 44 3.17 8.43 8.36
CA ASP A 44 4.42 7.70 8.50
C ASP A 44 4.20 6.55 9.48
N THR A 45 3.84 5.39 8.96
CA THR A 45 3.51 4.23 9.77
C THR A 45 4.72 3.31 9.87
N SER A 46 5.15 3.03 11.09
CA SER A 46 6.30 2.18 11.31
C SER A 46 5.94 0.70 11.23
N LEU A 47 6.95 -0.10 10.92
CA LEU A 47 6.81 -1.55 10.91
C LEU A 47 6.35 -2.06 12.27
N ARG A 48 6.90 -1.47 13.33
CA ARG A 48 6.54 -1.86 14.70
C ARG A 48 5.05 -1.67 14.95
N THR A 49 4.50 -0.54 14.51
CA THR A 49 3.08 -0.25 14.69
C THR A 49 2.22 -1.29 13.98
N LEU A 50 2.58 -1.63 12.74
CA LEU A 50 1.81 -2.62 11.99
C LEU A 50 1.91 -4.00 12.65
N ALA A 51 3.08 -4.35 13.14
CA ALA A 51 3.27 -5.62 13.83
C ALA A 51 2.39 -5.69 15.07
N GLU A 52 2.28 -4.59 15.81
CA GLU A 52 1.44 -4.52 16.98
C GLU A 52 -0.03 -4.73 16.63
N VAL A 53 -0.48 -4.13 15.53
CA VAL A 53 -1.86 -4.32 15.08
C VAL A 53 -2.14 -5.80 14.81
N ALA A 54 -1.17 -6.50 14.26
CA ALA A 54 -1.29 -7.94 13.98
C ALA A 54 -0.98 -8.81 15.21
N ARG A 55 -0.52 -8.20 16.30
CA ARG A 55 -0.11 -8.90 17.52
C ARG A 55 1.01 -9.90 17.25
N LEU A 56 1.99 -9.47 16.47
CA LEU A 56 3.15 -10.26 16.14
C LEU A 56 4.41 -9.46 16.40
N SER A 57 5.54 -10.17 16.61
CA SER A 57 6.82 -9.51 16.65
C SER A 57 7.10 -8.93 15.24
N PRO A 58 7.93 -7.87 15.16
CA PRO A 58 8.26 -7.32 13.84
C PRO A 58 8.83 -8.36 12.87
N TYR A 59 9.67 -9.24 13.35
CA TYR A 59 10.27 -10.28 12.53
C TYR A 59 9.21 -11.20 11.93
N HIS A 60 8.34 -11.72 12.78
CA HIS A 60 7.26 -12.61 12.33
C HIS A 60 6.28 -11.88 11.43
N PHE A 61 6.01 -10.64 11.76
CA PHE A 61 5.07 -9.84 10.97
C PHE A 61 5.54 -9.68 9.53
N VAL A 62 6.81 -9.32 9.32
CA VAL A 62 7.34 -9.12 7.98
C VAL A 62 7.16 -10.38 7.15
N ARG A 63 7.49 -11.54 7.71
CA ARG A 63 7.39 -12.81 6.99
C ARG A 63 5.94 -13.17 6.70
N ALA A 64 5.07 -13.05 7.69
CA ALA A 64 3.67 -13.39 7.53
C ALA A 64 2.98 -12.43 6.56
N PHE A 65 3.31 -11.15 6.63
CA PHE A 65 2.74 -10.16 5.75
C PHE A 65 3.11 -10.46 4.29
N LYS A 66 4.39 -10.71 4.04
CA LYS A 66 4.83 -11.03 2.68
C LYS A 66 4.14 -12.28 2.15
N GLN A 67 3.95 -13.27 3.01
CA GLN A 67 3.29 -14.51 2.64
C GLN A 67 1.83 -14.25 2.22
N SER A 68 1.13 -13.40 2.98
CA SER A 68 -0.28 -13.14 2.72
C SER A 68 -0.51 -12.10 1.63
N PHE A 69 0.30 -11.07 1.56
CA PHE A 69 0.09 -9.94 0.64
C PHE A 69 1.02 -9.95 -0.58
N GLY A 70 1.99 -10.83 -0.61
CA GLY A 70 2.87 -10.98 -1.76
C GLY A 70 4.08 -10.05 -1.79
N LEU A 71 4.10 -9.02 -0.95
CA LEU A 71 5.19 -8.06 -0.88
C LEU A 71 5.50 -7.74 0.58
N PRO A 72 6.74 -7.36 0.89
CA PRO A 72 7.04 -6.86 2.23
C PRO A 72 6.21 -5.62 2.54
N PRO A 73 5.93 -5.33 3.82
CA PRO A 73 5.08 -4.19 4.19
C PRO A 73 5.50 -2.87 3.57
N HIS A 74 6.79 -2.55 3.63
CA HIS A 74 7.29 -1.29 3.08
C HIS A 74 6.95 -1.13 1.60
N ARG A 75 7.18 -2.18 0.84
CA ARG A 75 6.91 -2.16 -0.60
C ARG A 75 5.42 -2.08 -0.89
N TYR A 76 4.64 -2.78 -0.10
CA TYR A 76 3.20 -2.79 -0.25
C TYR A 76 2.63 -1.39 -0.02
N LEU A 77 3.08 -0.72 1.05
CA LEU A 77 2.64 0.65 1.34
C LEU A 77 3.04 1.61 0.23
N SER A 78 4.27 1.49 -0.26
CA SER A 78 4.75 2.31 -1.37
C SER A 78 3.86 2.13 -2.60
N LYS A 79 3.53 0.88 -2.91
CA LYS A 79 2.68 0.59 -4.06
C LYS A 79 1.31 1.25 -3.92
N LEU A 80 0.71 1.16 -2.74
CA LEU A 80 -0.60 1.78 -2.51
C LEU A 80 -0.55 3.29 -2.63
N ARG A 81 0.51 3.90 -2.11
CA ARG A 81 0.68 5.36 -2.22
C ARG A 81 0.82 5.77 -3.69
N ILE A 82 1.55 4.99 -4.47
CA ILE A 82 1.71 5.29 -5.88
C ILE A 82 0.39 5.14 -6.63
N GLU A 83 -0.41 4.12 -6.29
CA GLU A 83 -1.73 3.98 -6.92
C GLU A 83 -2.60 5.20 -6.63
N GLN A 84 -2.54 5.73 -5.42
CA GLN A 84 -3.28 6.93 -5.09
C GLN A 84 -2.72 8.14 -5.81
N ALA A 85 -1.40 8.18 -5.99
CA ALA A 85 -0.76 9.28 -6.73
C ALA A 85 -1.29 9.38 -8.15
N LYS A 86 -1.53 8.24 -8.79
CA LYS A 86 -2.05 8.24 -10.16
C LYS A 86 -3.37 9.02 -10.25
N SER A 87 -4.25 8.82 -9.28
CA SER A 87 -5.51 9.55 -9.25
C SER A 87 -5.31 11.04 -9.04
N LEU A 88 -4.40 11.39 -8.12
CA LEU A 88 -4.15 12.80 -7.81
C LEU A 88 -3.46 13.53 -8.95
N LEU A 89 -2.65 12.83 -9.74
CA LEU A 89 -1.95 13.45 -10.86
C LEU A 89 -2.89 13.89 -11.97
N ALA A 90 -4.11 13.36 -11.98
CA ALA A 90 -5.12 13.80 -12.94
C ALA A 90 -5.66 15.20 -12.60
N ASP A 91 -5.49 15.63 -11.36
CA ASP A 91 -5.91 16.96 -10.91
C ASP A 91 -4.80 17.96 -11.19
N LEU A 92 -4.96 18.76 -12.24
CA LEU A 92 -3.94 19.70 -12.69
C LEU A 92 -3.73 20.87 -11.73
N ASP A 93 -4.64 21.06 -10.77
CA ASP A 93 -4.49 22.13 -9.78
C ASP A 93 -3.49 21.74 -8.67
N MET A 94 -3.12 20.47 -8.59
CA MET A 94 -2.15 20.02 -7.60
C MET A 94 -0.78 19.85 -8.26
N SER A 95 0.24 20.43 -7.66
CA SER A 95 1.60 20.25 -8.16
C SER A 95 2.12 18.86 -7.78
N VAL A 96 3.10 18.38 -8.54
CA VAL A 96 3.75 17.10 -8.23
C VAL A 96 4.32 17.12 -6.82
N THR A 97 4.93 18.24 -6.42
CA THR A 97 5.49 18.39 -5.08
C THR A 97 4.39 18.25 -4.01
N GLN A 98 3.27 18.92 -4.21
CA GLN A 98 2.16 18.83 -3.25
C GLN A 98 1.64 17.40 -3.12
N ILE A 99 1.52 16.72 -4.24
CA ILE A 99 1.04 15.33 -4.24
C ILE A 99 2.00 14.45 -3.44
N GLY A 100 3.29 14.59 -3.67
CA GLY A 100 4.29 13.81 -2.94
C GLY A 100 4.20 14.03 -1.44
N VAL A 101 4.08 15.29 -1.02
CA VAL A 101 3.95 15.63 0.39
C VAL A 101 2.68 15.05 0.97
N ASN A 102 1.56 15.19 0.27
CA ASN A 102 0.28 14.67 0.74
C ASN A 102 0.29 13.15 0.90
N LEU A 103 1.12 12.46 0.13
CA LEU A 103 1.22 11.01 0.19
C LEU A 103 2.23 10.52 1.22
N GLY A 104 2.82 11.43 1.99
CA GLY A 104 3.71 11.06 3.07
C GLY A 104 5.18 10.95 2.70
N PHE A 105 5.55 11.40 1.51
CA PHE A 105 6.96 11.43 1.12
C PHE A 105 7.61 12.70 1.69
N SER A 106 8.77 12.53 2.33
CA SER A 106 9.47 13.66 2.93
C SER A 106 10.12 14.55 1.88
N GLU A 107 10.45 14.01 0.72
CA GLU A 107 11.10 14.77 -0.36
C GLU A 107 10.50 14.40 -1.70
N THR A 108 10.48 15.38 -2.61
CA THR A 108 9.98 15.16 -3.96
C THR A 108 10.81 14.09 -4.69
N SER A 109 12.12 14.06 -4.44
CA SER A 109 12.97 13.05 -5.07
C SER A 109 12.60 11.64 -4.64
N SER A 110 12.21 11.46 -3.38
CA SER A 110 11.77 10.15 -2.90
C SER A 110 10.48 9.71 -3.60
N PHE A 111 9.57 10.65 -3.75
CA PHE A 111 8.32 10.38 -4.45
C PHE A 111 8.58 10.02 -5.91
N THR A 112 9.40 10.83 -6.59
CA THR A 112 9.73 10.60 -8.00
C THR A 112 10.37 9.24 -8.20
N THR A 113 11.31 8.88 -7.32
CA THR A 113 11.99 7.59 -7.41
C THR A 113 11.02 6.44 -7.23
N ALA A 114 10.16 6.51 -6.21
CA ALA A 114 9.18 5.46 -5.94
C ALA A 114 8.17 5.35 -7.07
N PHE A 115 7.69 6.47 -7.58
CA PHE A 115 6.72 6.48 -8.66
C PHE A 115 7.30 5.84 -9.92
N ARG A 116 8.53 6.22 -10.27
CA ARG A 116 9.19 5.68 -11.45
C ARG A 116 9.44 4.18 -11.32
N LYS A 117 9.79 3.73 -10.11
CA LYS A 117 10.05 2.32 -9.86
C LYS A 117 8.79 1.48 -10.07
N HIS A 118 7.64 1.99 -9.65
CA HIS A 118 6.39 1.25 -9.74
C HIS A 118 5.68 1.39 -11.08
N THR A 119 5.87 2.49 -11.79
CA THR A 119 5.10 2.77 -13.02
C THR A 119 5.96 2.81 -14.28
N GLY A 120 7.26 2.99 -14.15
CA GLY A 120 8.15 3.19 -15.28
C GLY A 120 8.21 4.62 -15.78
N PHE A 121 7.44 5.53 -15.19
CA PHE A 121 7.38 6.95 -15.58
C PHE A 121 7.64 7.85 -14.39
N THR A 122 8.19 9.04 -14.66
CA THR A 122 8.20 10.07 -13.62
C THR A 122 6.76 10.57 -13.44
N PRO A 123 6.45 11.18 -12.27
CA PRO A 123 5.12 11.76 -12.07
C PRO A 123 4.75 12.78 -13.16
N THR A 124 5.71 13.61 -13.54
CA THR A 124 5.48 14.63 -14.57
C THR A 124 5.19 13.99 -15.92
N ALA A 125 5.96 12.97 -16.31
CA ALA A 125 5.72 12.27 -17.56
C ALA A 125 4.38 11.56 -17.54
N TYR A 126 4.03 10.95 -16.41
CA TYR A 126 2.74 10.28 -16.30
C TYR A 126 1.59 11.27 -16.45
N ARG A 127 1.67 12.41 -15.76
CA ARG A 127 0.64 13.46 -15.88
C ARG A 127 0.48 13.92 -17.34
N ARG A 128 1.59 14.10 -18.01
CA ARG A 128 1.57 14.52 -19.41
C ARG A 128 0.86 13.48 -20.29
N SER A 129 1.03 12.20 -19.97
CA SER A 129 0.39 11.14 -20.74
C SER A 129 -1.13 11.11 -20.57
N LEU A 130 -1.65 11.75 -19.53
CA LEU A 130 -3.10 11.82 -19.29
C LEU A 130 -3.78 12.93 -20.08
N GLN A 131 -3.01 13.82 -20.72
CA GLN A 131 -3.55 14.98 -21.42
C GLN A 131 -3.73 14.74 -22.93
#